data_244b3a5460e1f2b2fa8ebd7a543031ed
#
_entry.id   244b3a5460e1f2b2fa8ebd7a543031ed
#
_cell.length_a   1.000
_cell.length_b   1.000
_cell.length_c   1.000
_cell.angle_alpha   90.00
_cell.angle_beta   90.00
_cell.angle_gamma   90.00
#
_symmetry.space_group_name_H-M   'P 1'
#
loop_
_entity.id
_entity.type
_entity.pdbx_description
1 polymer ?
#
loop_
_entity_poly.entity_id
_entity_poly.type
_entity_poly.pdbx_seq_one_letter_code
_entity_poly.pdbx_strand_id
1 'polypeptide(L)'
;YLMPDFNDPIFLDYQEKLVTELGKRYNGNPNIAYVDIGNMGTWGEGHTYTSGVMYSQDTAKRCIDMYADNFPDTHLFVINLTQHYAQLEDYCIERGIGWRNDSFWVSSPQLYTYQSQYDKYWKTNPINMEAQHWERLQGWNEDETLAAFSDIHPSYFGLQWYIGNLMDGYRSFVERAAKRVGYRFLPETVSITNKTRAHGYIELN
;
A
#
# COMPACT_ATOMS: atom_id res chain seq x y z
N TYR A 1 -26.14 4.40 8.75
CA TYR A 1 -25.57 4.91 7.51
C TYR A 1 -26.25 4.18 6.36
N LEU A 2 -26.65 4.93 5.33
CA LEU A 2 -27.07 4.34 4.06
C LEU A 2 -25.81 4.08 3.23
N MET A 3 -25.59 2.83 2.86
CA MET A 3 -24.51 2.43 1.96
C MET A 3 -25.09 2.26 0.56
N PRO A 4 -24.37 2.64 -0.50
CA PRO A 4 -24.79 2.35 -1.85
C PRO A 4 -24.79 0.84 -2.10
N ASP A 5 -25.61 0.39 -3.03
CA ASP A 5 -25.39 -0.91 -3.66
C ASP A 5 -24.22 -0.76 -4.63
N PHE A 6 -23.09 -1.33 -4.26
CA PHE A 6 -21.86 -1.25 -5.06
C PHE A 6 -21.96 -1.97 -6.41
N ASN A 7 -22.99 -2.84 -6.59
CA ASN A 7 -23.24 -3.51 -7.85
C ASN A 7 -24.21 -2.73 -8.77
N ASP A 8 -24.82 -1.63 -8.28
CA ASP A 8 -25.73 -0.84 -9.07
C ASP A 8 -25.01 -0.21 -10.28
N PRO A 9 -25.45 -0.49 -11.51
CA PRO A 9 -24.78 0.02 -12.71
C PRO A 9 -24.79 1.56 -12.80
N ILE A 10 -25.83 2.21 -12.28
CA ILE A 10 -25.94 3.67 -12.27
C ILE A 10 -24.88 4.24 -11.30
N PHE A 11 -24.74 3.62 -10.12
CA PHE A 11 -23.72 4.00 -9.16
C PHE A 11 -22.31 3.86 -9.78
N LEU A 12 -22.02 2.73 -10.41
CA LEU A 12 -20.74 2.46 -11.07
C LEU A 12 -20.47 3.45 -12.22
N ASP A 13 -21.46 3.82 -13.01
CA ASP A 13 -21.30 4.80 -14.09
C ASP A 13 -20.96 6.20 -13.56
N TYR A 14 -21.50 6.60 -12.41
CA TYR A 14 -21.14 7.87 -11.77
C TYR A 14 -19.75 7.81 -11.13
N GLN A 15 -19.39 6.68 -10.54
CA GLN A 15 -18.03 6.45 -10.03
C GLN A 15 -16.98 6.58 -11.15
N GLU A 16 -17.24 5.94 -12.30
CA GLU A 16 -16.36 5.99 -13.46
C GLU A 16 -16.17 7.43 -13.97
N LYS A 17 -17.26 8.21 -14.08
CA LYS A 17 -17.17 9.63 -14.43
C LYS A 17 -16.33 10.42 -13.45
N LEU A 18 -16.50 10.19 -12.14
CA LEU A 18 -15.70 10.84 -11.11
C LEU A 18 -14.21 10.48 -11.25
N VAL A 19 -13.90 9.19 -11.34
CA VAL A 19 -12.51 8.72 -11.44
C VAL A 19 -11.85 9.23 -12.73
N THR A 20 -12.61 9.29 -13.83
CA THR A 20 -12.12 9.87 -15.09
C THR A 20 -11.75 11.35 -14.93
N GLU A 21 -12.59 12.15 -14.28
CA GLU A 21 -12.27 13.57 -14.05
C GLU A 21 -11.10 13.76 -13.07
N LEU A 22 -10.98 12.87 -12.06
CA LEU A 22 -9.82 12.86 -11.16
C LEU A 22 -8.53 12.51 -11.92
N GLY A 23 -8.58 11.49 -12.80
CA GLY A 23 -7.45 11.09 -13.64
C GLY A 23 -6.99 12.23 -14.56
N LYS A 24 -7.89 12.92 -15.25
CA LYS A 24 -7.57 14.08 -16.08
C LYS A 24 -6.85 15.20 -15.32
N ARG A 25 -7.17 15.35 -14.03
CA ARG A 25 -6.61 16.40 -13.19
C ARG A 25 -5.32 16.04 -12.50
N TYR A 26 -5.17 14.77 -12.10
CA TYR A 26 -4.18 14.36 -11.12
C TYR A 26 -3.20 13.29 -11.59
N ASN A 27 -3.49 12.57 -12.69
CA ASN A 27 -2.57 11.56 -13.19
C ASN A 27 -1.22 12.18 -13.55
N GLY A 28 -0.14 11.53 -13.11
CA GLY A 28 1.22 11.99 -13.33
C GLY A 28 1.62 13.28 -12.59
N ASN A 29 0.80 13.77 -11.65
CA ASN A 29 1.14 14.95 -10.86
C ASN A 29 2.27 14.64 -9.88
N PRO A 30 3.43 15.32 -9.95
CA PRO A 30 4.59 15.01 -9.11
C PRO A 30 4.38 15.28 -7.62
N ASN A 31 3.31 15.95 -7.24
CA ASN A 31 2.96 16.17 -5.83
C ASN A 31 2.06 15.07 -5.25
N ILE A 32 1.68 14.08 -6.06
CA ILE A 32 0.86 12.93 -5.64
C ILE A 32 1.72 11.67 -5.75
N ALA A 33 2.05 11.11 -4.59
CA ALA A 33 2.89 9.92 -4.52
C ALA A 33 2.14 8.66 -5.01
N TYR A 34 0.86 8.55 -4.67
CA TYR A 34 -0.01 7.44 -5.06
C TYR A 34 -1.49 7.79 -4.90
N VAL A 35 -2.34 6.95 -5.44
CA VAL A 35 -3.80 7.01 -5.27
C VAL A 35 -4.30 5.64 -4.83
N ASP A 36 -5.14 5.62 -3.79
CA ASP A 36 -5.82 4.40 -3.34
C ASP A 36 -7.10 4.17 -4.15
N ILE A 37 -7.34 2.92 -4.54
CA ILE A 37 -8.60 2.45 -5.12
C ILE A 37 -9.59 2.29 -3.98
N GLY A 38 -10.25 3.38 -3.61
CA GLY A 38 -11.09 3.48 -2.42
C GLY A 38 -12.59 3.58 -2.72
N ASN A 39 -13.07 3.01 -3.84
CA ASN A 39 -14.46 3.10 -4.24
C ASN A 39 -15.27 1.81 -3.99
N MET A 40 -14.74 0.88 -3.22
CA MET A 40 -15.36 -0.39 -2.87
C MET A 40 -15.45 -0.58 -1.36
N GLY A 41 -16.62 -1.02 -0.90
CA GLY A 41 -16.86 -1.37 0.48
C GLY A 41 -17.01 -0.18 1.44
N THR A 42 -17.18 -0.49 2.71
CA THR A 42 -17.28 0.50 3.78
C THR A 42 -15.97 1.27 3.87
N TRP A 43 -16.03 2.59 3.92
CA TRP A 43 -14.90 3.52 3.94
C TRP A 43 -13.90 3.38 2.77
N GLY A 44 -14.25 2.61 1.75
CA GLY A 44 -13.33 2.29 0.65
C GLY A 44 -12.31 1.20 1.01
N GLU A 45 -12.55 0.48 2.09
CA GLU A 45 -11.63 -0.55 2.62
C GLU A 45 -11.98 -1.97 2.15
N GLY A 46 -12.78 -2.12 1.11
CA GLY A 46 -13.08 -3.43 0.50
C GLY A 46 -14.01 -4.34 1.31
N HIS A 47 -14.30 -4.05 2.56
CA HIS A 47 -15.19 -4.84 3.39
C HIS A 47 -16.62 -4.29 3.43
N THR A 48 -17.59 -5.10 3.84
CA THR A 48 -19.00 -4.74 3.89
C THR A 48 -19.63 -4.97 5.26
N TYR A 49 -18.88 -4.86 6.32
CA TYR A 49 -19.36 -5.14 7.69
C TYR A 49 -20.59 -4.33 8.08
N THR A 50 -20.71 -3.11 7.57
CA THR A 50 -21.83 -2.22 7.92
C THR A 50 -23.11 -2.55 7.16
N SER A 51 -23.01 -2.97 5.90
CA SER A 51 -24.17 -3.24 5.05
C SER A 51 -24.52 -4.72 4.92
N GLY A 52 -23.53 -5.59 5.06
CA GLY A 52 -23.67 -7.02 4.79
C GLY A 52 -23.88 -7.39 3.33
N VAL A 53 -23.96 -6.39 2.43
CA VAL A 53 -24.18 -6.59 0.99
C VAL A 53 -22.84 -6.52 0.29
N MET A 54 -22.35 -7.68 -0.18
CA MET A 54 -21.08 -7.78 -0.87
C MET A 54 -21.21 -7.38 -2.35
N TYR A 55 -20.23 -6.67 -2.87
CA TYR A 55 -20.10 -6.43 -4.32
C TYR A 55 -19.58 -7.69 -5.03
N SER A 56 -19.86 -7.83 -6.31
CA SER A 56 -19.40 -8.96 -7.11
C SER A 56 -17.92 -8.84 -7.50
N GLN A 57 -17.31 -9.94 -7.93
CA GLN A 57 -15.96 -9.92 -8.47
C GLN A 57 -15.85 -9.04 -9.72
N ASP A 58 -16.88 -9.04 -10.58
CA ASP A 58 -16.93 -8.20 -11.78
C ASP A 58 -16.98 -6.71 -11.40
N THR A 59 -17.74 -6.38 -10.36
CA THR A 59 -17.76 -5.04 -9.79
C THR A 59 -16.38 -4.64 -9.27
N ALA A 60 -15.73 -5.50 -8.49
CA ALA A 60 -14.37 -5.24 -7.99
C ALA A 60 -13.39 -5.01 -9.13
N LYS A 61 -13.43 -5.87 -10.16
CA LYS A 61 -12.60 -5.72 -11.34
C LYS A 61 -12.88 -4.41 -12.08
N ARG A 62 -14.14 -4.06 -12.30
CA ARG A 62 -14.51 -2.79 -12.92
C ARG A 62 -13.99 -1.59 -12.13
N CYS A 63 -14.07 -1.63 -10.80
CA CYS A 63 -13.53 -0.57 -9.94
C CYS A 63 -12.01 -0.44 -10.07
N ILE A 64 -11.28 -1.55 -10.12
CA ILE A 64 -9.84 -1.57 -10.36
C ILE A 64 -9.52 -0.95 -11.73
N ASP A 65 -10.22 -1.38 -12.78
CA ASP A 65 -10.01 -0.90 -14.15
C ASP A 65 -10.26 0.61 -14.27
N MET A 66 -11.30 1.15 -13.62
CA MET A 66 -11.57 2.60 -13.61
C MET A 66 -10.33 3.40 -13.20
N TYR A 67 -9.66 2.99 -12.13
CA TYR A 67 -8.46 3.69 -11.67
C TYR A 67 -7.26 3.40 -12.56
N ALA A 68 -7.01 2.15 -12.91
CA ALA A 68 -5.84 1.77 -13.70
C ALA A 68 -5.83 2.42 -15.09
N ASP A 69 -7.00 2.59 -15.70
CA ASP A 69 -7.12 3.21 -17.02
C ASP A 69 -7.03 4.75 -16.97
N ASN A 70 -7.35 5.36 -15.82
CA ASN A 70 -7.31 6.81 -15.66
C ASN A 70 -6.07 7.35 -14.93
N PHE A 71 -5.25 6.48 -14.34
CA PHE A 71 -4.01 6.83 -13.63
C PHE A 71 -2.79 6.02 -14.09
N PRO A 72 -2.49 5.97 -15.41
CA PRO A 72 -1.38 5.17 -15.93
C PRO A 72 0.02 5.65 -15.47
N ASP A 73 0.15 6.90 -15.06
CA ASP A 73 1.42 7.52 -14.65
C ASP A 73 1.49 7.79 -13.13
N THR A 74 0.55 7.28 -12.36
CA THR A 74 0.49 7.43 -10.90
C THR A 74 0.40 6.07 -10.24
N HIS A 75 1.20 5.82 -9.20
CA HIS A 75 1.11 4.57 -8.45
C HIS A 75 -0.29 4.40 -7.84
N LEU A 76 -0.83 3.20 -7.99
CA LEU A 76 -2.11 2.82 -7.41
C LEU A 76 -1.91 1.78 -6.32
N PHE A 77 -2.75 1.84 -5.30
CA PHE A 77 -2.89 0.79 -4.31
C PHE A 77 -4.32 0.29 -4.25
N VAL A 78 -4.46 -0.98 -4.01
CA VAL A 78 -5.74 -1.62 -3.68
C VAL A 78 -5.66 -2.20 -2.29
N ILE A 79 -6.70 -1.99 -1.51
CA ILE A 79 -6.78 -2.62 -0.19
C ILE A 79 -6.91 -4.14 -0.34
N ASN A 80 -6.47 -4.86 0.70
CA ASN A 80 -6.47 -6.30 0.76
C ASN A 80 -7.77 -6.94 0.22
N LEU A 81 -7.71 -7.48 -1.00
CA LEU A 81 -8.80 -8.21 -1.65
C LEU A 81 -8.83 -9.69 -1.26
N THR A 82 -7.80 -10.18 -0.59
CA THR A 82 -7.59 -11.61 -0.29
C THR A 82 -8.76 -12.23 0.45
N GLN A 83 -9.44 -11.47 1.30
CA GLN A 83 -10.56 -11.97 2.07
C GLN A 83 -11.76 -12.36 1.20
N HIS A 84 -11.88 -11.75 0.01
CA HIS A 84 -13.06 -11.88 -0.83
C HIS A 84 -12.74 -12.30 -2.26
N TYR A 85 -11.66 -11.79 -2.87
CA TYR A 85 -11.33 -11.99 -4.27
C TYR A 85 -9.83 -12.19 -4.50
N ALA A 86 -9.27 -13.24 -3.89
CA ALA A 86 -7.83 -13.58 -4.02
C ALA A 86 -7.37 -13.74 -5.48
N GLN A 87 -8.26 -14.14 -6.36
CA GLN A 87 -7.99 -14.29 -7.80
C GLN A 87 -7.75 -12.94 -8.51
N LEU A 88 -8.15 -11.82 -7.92
CA LEU A 88 -7.85 -10.49 -8.47
C LEU A 88 -6.47 -9.97 -8.05
N GLU A 89 -5.75 -10.65 -7.15
CA GLU A 89 -4.42 -10.23 -6.75
C GLU A 89 -3.42 -10.28 -7.90
N ASP A 90 -3.38 -11.43 -8.61
CA ASP A 90 -2.49 -11.58 -9.75
C ASP A 90 -2.83 -10.55 -10.85
N TYR A 91 -4.12 -10.29 -11.06
CA TYR A 91 -4.58 -9.24 -11.96
C TYR A 91 -4.08 -7.83 -11.54
N CYS A 92 -4.13 -7.49 -10.26
CA CYS A 92 -3.59 -6.22 -9.76
C CYS A 92 -2.07 -6.13 -9.95
N ILE A 93 -1.36 -7.23 -9.67
CA ILE A 93 0.10 -7.30 -9.83
C ILE A 93 0.49 -7.06 -11.29
N GLU A 94 -0.17 -7.73 -12.24
CA GLU A 94 0.07 -7.57 -13.68
C GLU A 94 -0.17 -6.14 -14.17
N ARG A 95 -1.09 -5.41 -13.54
CA ARG A 95 -1.37 -4.00 -13.84
C ARG A 95 -0.49 -3.01 -13.08
N GLY A 96 0.49 -3.49 -12.33
CA GLY A 96 1.40 -2.63 -11.56
C GLY A 96 0.78 -1.99 -10.31
N ILE A 97 -0.39 -2.48 -9.87
CA ILE A 97 -1.10 -1.95 -8.70
C ILE A 97 -0.49 -2.55 -7.44
N GLY A 98 -0.16 -1.71 -6.48
CA GLY A 98 0.38 -2.10 -5.19
C GLY A 98 -0.69 -2.61 -4.22
N TRP A 99 -0.25 -3.21 -3.14
CA TRP A 99 -1.10 -3.76 -2.11
C TRP A 99 -1.10 -2.90 -0.86
N ARG A 100 -2.28 -2.67 -0.27
CA ARG A 100 -2.44 -1.92 0.98
C ARG A 100 -3.05 -2.80 2.07
N ASN A 101 -2.55 -2.64 3.29
CA ASN A 101 -3.18 -3.15 4.51
C ASN A 101 -3.25 -2.03 5.55
N ASP A 102 -4.41 -1.83 6.15
CA ASP A 102 -4.72 -0.76 7.10
C ASP A 102 -4.75 -1.22 8.56
N SER A 103 -4.42 -2.47 8.82
CA SER A 103 -4.49 -3.06 10.16
C SER A 103 -3.16 -3.65 10.63
N PHE A 104 -2.07 -3.05 10.21
CA PHE A 104 -0.74 -3.47 10.64
C PHE A 104 -0.55 -3.21 12.14
N TRP A 105 -0.03 -4.19 12.88
CA TRP A 105 0.22 -4.23 14.33
C TRP A 105 -0.93 -4.68 15.23
N VAL A 106 -1.98 -5.23 14.73
CA VAL A 106 -3.08 -5.70 15.60
C VAL A 106 -2.63 -6.85 16.50
N SER A 107 -1.77 -7.74 16.01
CA SER A 107 -1.12 -8.79 16.80
C SER A 107 -0.01 -9.48 16.00
N SER A 108 0.94 -10.13 16.69
CA SER A 108 1.97 -10.94 16.00
C SER A 108 1.40 -11.97 15.01
N PRO A 109 0.31 -12.71 15.30
CA PRO A 109 -0.28 -13.60 14.31
C PRO A 109 -0.77 -12.91 13.05
N GLN A 110 -1.22 -11.66 13.13
CA GLN A 110 -1.69 -10.91 11.96
C GLN A 110 -0.55 -10.43 11.07
N LEU A 111 0.64 -10.22 11.60
CA LEU A 111 1.82 -9.91 10.78
C LEU A 111 2.09 -11.00 9.75
N TYR A 112 1.83 -12.25 10.08
CA TYR A 112 2.10 -13.40 9.23
C TYR A 112 0.89 -13.91 8.46
N THR A 113 -0.33 -13.44 8.78
CA THR A 113 -1.56 -13.90 8.11
C THR A 113 -1.52 -13.67 6.60
N TYR A 114 -0.81 -12.64 6.15
CA TYR A 114 -0.71 -12.23 4.75
C TYR A 114 0.67 -12.42 4.15
N GLN A 115 1.51 -13.31 4.71
CA GLN A 115 2.88 -13.51 4.21
C GLN A 115 2.92 -13.89 2.72
N SER A 116 2.02 -14.77 2.30
CA SER A 116 1.96 -15.18 0.89
C SER A 116 1.63 -14.02 -0.07
N GLN A 117 0.88 -13.02 0.40
CA GLN A 117 0.55 -11.82 -0.35
C GLN A 117 1.77 -10.90 -0.42
N TYR A 118 2.44 -10.64 0.71
CA TYR A 118 3.66 -9.84 0.73
C TYR A 118 4.69 -10.41 -0.23
N ASP A 119 4.90 -11.73 -0.22
CA ASP A 119 5.85 -12.43 -1.08
C ASP A 119 5.54 -12.28 -2.57
N LYS A 120 4.26 -12.16 -2.93
CA LYS A 120 3.84 -11.90 -4.30
C LYS A 120 4.14 -10.47 -4.75
N TYR A 121 3.85 -9.49 -3.89
CA TYR A 121 3.87 -8.06 -4.27
C TYR A 121 5.27 -7.43 -4.22
N TRP A 122 6.00 -7.59 -3.13
CA TRP A 122 7.17 -6.77 -2.83
C TRP A 122 8.27 -6.74 -3.90
N LYS A 123 8.36 -7.79 -4.72
CA LYS A 123 9.40 -7.89 -5.77
C LYS A 123 9.12 -7.01 -6.98
N THR A 124 7.87 -6.69 -7.23
CA THR A 124 7.44 -6.00 -8.48
C THR A 124 6.55 -4.80 -8.21
N ASN A 125 5.78 -4.81 -7.13
CA ASN A 125 4.77 -3.82 -6.82
C ASN A 125 4.97 -3.27 -5.41
N PRO A 126 4.68 -1.99 -5.18
CA PRO A 126 4.82 -1.40 -3.85
C PRO A 126 3.81 -1.95 -2.86
N ILE A 127 4.20 -1.94 -1.58
CA ILE A 127 3.34 -2.30 -0.45
C ILE A 127 3.15 -1.07 0.43
N ASN A 128 1.90 -0.73 0.73
CA ASN A 128 1.53 0.35 1.64
C ASN A 128 0.93 -0.25 2.91
N MET A 129 1.57 0.01 4.03
CA MET A 129 1.13 -0.44 5.34
C MET A 129 0.63 0.75 6.15
N GLU A 130 -0.51 0.60 6.78
CA GLU A 130 -1.07 1.58 7.70
C GLU A 130 -1.11 1.00 9.12
N ALA A 131 -0.58 1.76 10.07
CA ALA A 131 -0.61 1.36 11.47
C ALA A 131 -2.06 1.30 11.99
N GLN A 132 -2.34 0.29 12.80
CA GLN A 132 -3.61 0.18 13.50
C GLN A 132 -3.81 1.35 14.48
N HIS A 133 -5.06 1.61 14.85
CA HIS A 133 -5.42 2.64 15.83
C HIS A 133 -4.61 2.53 17.12
N TRP A 134 -4.18 3.67 17.64
CA TRP A 134 -3.37 3.78 18.85
C TRP A 134 -3.90 2.98 20.04
N GLU A 135 -5.20 2.98 20.29
CA GLU A 135 -5.80 2.27 21.39
C GLU A 135 -5.62 0.75 21.32
N ARG A 136 -5.34 0.23 20.14
CA ARG A 136 -5.10 -1.19 19.88
C ARG A 136 -3.61 -1.57 19.88
N LEU A 137 -2.71 -0.60 20.00
CA LEU A 137 -1.27 -0.84 20.06
C LEU A 137 -0.79 -1.35 21.43
N GLN A 138 -1.69 -1.51 22.41
CA GLN A 138 -1.31 -2.04 23.70
C GLN A 138 -0.82 -3.49 23.57
N GLY A 139 0.42 -3.70 24.01
CA GLY A 139 1.06 -5.02 23.95
C GLY A 139 1.77 -5.35 22.65
N TRP A 140 1.91 -4.39 21.72
CA TRP A 140 2.73 -4.58 20.55
C TRP A 140 4.23 -4.54 20.88
N ASN A 141 5.01 -5.24 20.09
CA ASN A 141 6.45 -5.34 20.26
C ASN A 141 7.15 -4.56 19.13
N GLU A 142 7.93 -3.54 19.48
CA GLU A 142 8.64 -2.71 18.52
C GLU A 142 9.64 -3.51 17.69
N ASP A 143 10.37 -4.41 18.32
CA ASP A 143 11.41 -5.18 17.65
C ASP A 143 10.81 -6.22 16.69
N GLU A 144 9.72 -6.89 17.07
CA GLU A 144 8.95 -7.76 16.17
C GLU A 144 8.40 -6.99 14.97
N THR A 145 7.88 -5.79 15.19
CA THR A 145 7.37 -4.93 14.12
C THR A 145 8.48 -4.53 13.16
N LEU A 146 9.64 -4.14 13.68
CA LEU A 146 10.78 -3.78 12.85
C LEU A 146 11.37 -5.01 12.12
N ALA A 147 11.31 -6.19 12.71
CA ALA A 147 11.68 -7.43 12.03
C ALA A 147 10.72 -7.73 10.88
N ALA A 148 9.41 -7.59 11.12
CA ALA A 148 8.39 -7.80 10.10
C ALA A 148 8.56 -6.89 8.87
N PHE A 149 9.10 -5.68 9.02
CA PHE A 149 9.42 -4.83 7.87
C PHE A 149 10.48 -5.44 6.93
N SER A 150 11.36 -6.27 7.46
CA SER A 150 12.33 -7.00 6.63
C SER A 150 11.71 -8.15 5.84
N ASP A 151 10.58 -8.67 6.31
CA ASP A 151 9.85 -9.76 5.65
C ASP A 151 8.79 -9.23 4.67
N ILE A 152 8.14 -8.11 5.03
CA ILE A 152 7.05 -7.51 4.26
C ILE A 152 7.56 -6.58 3.16
N HIS A 153 8.72 -5.95 3.36
CA HIS A 153 9.30 -4.96 2.46
C HIS A 153 8.35 -3.78 2.13
N PRO A 154 7.78 -3.08 3.11
CA PRO A 154 6.84 -1.99 2.84
C PRO A 154 7.54 -0.84 2.14
N SER A 155 6.92 -0.34 1.07
CA SER A 155 7.36 0.86 0.34
C SER A 155 6.88 2.13 1.05
N TYR A 156 5.71 2.07 1.66
CA TYR A 156 5.09 3.15 2.42
C TYR A 156 4.58 2.62 3.75
N PHE A 157 4.62 3.48 4.75
CA PHE A 157 4.10 3.19 6.07
C PHE A 157 3.40 4.41 6.65
N GLY A 158 2.08 4.33 6.78
CA GLY A 158 1.22 5.36 7.36
C GLY A 158 1.11 5.22 8.87
N LEU A 159 1.39 6.29 9.59
CA LEU A 159 1.10 6.41 11.01
C LEU A 159 -0.26 7.06 11.15
N GLN A 160 -1.30 6.25 11.43
CA GLN A 160 -2.61 6.79 11.71
C GLN A 160 -2.73 7.34 13.13
N TRP A 161 -3.58 8.35 13.28
CA TRP A 161 -4.09 8.89 14.52
C TRP A 161 -3.05 9.25 15.62
N TYR A 162 -3.21 10.36 16.28
CA TYR A 162 -2.42 10.75 17.45
C TYR A 162 -0.90 10.76 17.23
N ILE A 163 -0.49 11.27 16.09
CA ILE A 163 0.93 11.40 15.74
C ILE A 163 1.74 12.05 16.86
N GLY A 164 1.12 12.99 17.61
CA GLY A 164 1.72 13.59 18.80
C GLY A 164 2.10 12.56 19.84
N ASN A 165 1.15 11.72 20.25
CA ASN A 165 1.40 10.67 21.25
C ASN A 165 2.44 9.66 20.78
N LEU A 166 2.40 9.32 19.49
CA LEU A 166 3.36 8.40 18.90
C LEU A 166 4.77 9.01 18.88
N MET A 167 4.88 10.28 18.51
CA MET A 167 6.17 10.98 18.50
C MET A 167 6.70 11.26 19.89
N ASP A 168 5.84 11.52 20.88
CA ASP A 168 6.26 11.74 22.25
C ASP A 168 6.69 10.46 22.96
N GLY A 169 5.97 9.35 22.75
CA GLY A 169 6.26 8.08 23.41
C GLY A 169 7.17 7.14 22.63
N TYR A 170 7.13 7.19 21.28
CA TYR A 170 7.75 6.17 20.40
C TYR A 170 8.60 6.77 19.28
N ARG A 171 9.12 7.98 19.45
CA ARG A 171 9.99 8.64 18.45
C ARG A 171 11.10 7.74 17.94
N SER A 172 11.81 7.06 18.85
CA SER A 172 12.90 6.15 18.49
C SER A 172 12.44 5.02 17.57
N PHE A 173 11.26 4.46 17.82
CA PHE A 173 10.67 3.45 16.95
C PHE A 173 10.33 4.04 15.58
N VAL A 174 9.68 5.19 15.52
CA VAL A 174 9.31 5.86 14.27
C VAL A 174 10.55 6.14 13.42
N GLU A 175 11.63 6.62 14.02
CA GLU A 175 12.90 6.88 13.34
C GLU A 175 13.56 5.59 12.82
N ARG A 176 13.48 4.49 13.59
CA ARG A 176 13.96 3.17 13.16
C ARG A 176 13.10 2.60 12.03
N ALA A 177 11.78 2.75 12.12
CA ALA A 177 10.84 2.33 11.08
C ALA A 177 11.08 3.11 9.77
N ALA A 178 11.19 4.43 9.83
CA ALA A 178 11.46 5.28 8.68
C ALA A 178 12.77 4.89 7.95
N LYS A 179 13.74 4.35 8.66
CA LYS A 179 14.98 3.84 8.05
C LYS A 179 14.82 2.48 7.39
N ARG A 180 13.71 1.78 7.57
CA ARG A 180 13.45 0.43 7.04
C ARG A 180 12.37 0.39 5.98
N VAL A 181 11.60 1.45 5.86
CA VAL A 181 10.53 1.59 4.86
C VAL A 181 11.09 2.19 3.57
N GLY A 182 10.63 1.69 2.43
CA GLY A 182 11.01 2.16 1.11
C GLY A 182 12.28 1.53 0.55
N TYR A 183 12.71 2.04 -0.59
CA TYR A 183 13.88 1.54 -1.29
C TYR A 183 15.18 1.93 -0.57
N ARG A 184 16.13 1.00 -0.57
CA ARG A 184 17.50 1.24 -0.13
C ARG A 184 18.45 0.85 -1.23
N PHE A 185 19.25 1.80 -1.63
CA PHE A 185 20.37 1.53 -2.51
C PHE A 185 21.56 1.06 -1.66
N LEU A 186 21.90 -0.21 -1.75
CA LEU A 186 23.11 -0.76 -1.17
C LEU A 186 24.08 -1.07 -2.31
N PRO A 187 25.29 -0.50 -2.32
CA PRO A 187 26.27 -0.87 -3.31
C PRO A 187 26.71 -2.32 -3.04
N GLU A 188 26.39 -3.22 -3.96
CA GLU A 188 26.82 -4.62 -3.87
C GLU A 188 28.28 -4.78 -4.23
N THR A 189 28.77 -3.95 -5.18
CA THR A 189 30.15 -3.99 -5.65
C THR A 189 30.69 -2.59 -5.85
N VAL A 190 31.88 -2.35 -5.34
CA VAL A 190 32.64 -1.12 -5.59
C VAL A 190 33.90 -1.49 -6.37
N SER A 191 34.00 -1.02 -7.62
CA SER A 191 35.19 -1.22 -8.45
C SER A 191 35.99 0.08 -8.56
N ILE A 192 37.29 0.00 -8.35
CA ILE A 192 38.17 1.15 -8.57
C ILE A 192 38.93 0.92 -9.86
N THR A 193 38.56 1.66 -10.90
CA THR A 193 39.25 1.66 -12.19
C THR A 193 40.18 2.89 -12.30
N ASN A 194 41.28 2.77 -13.02
CA ASN A 194 42.26 3.84 -13.24
C ASN A 194 42.91 4.39 -11.96
N LYS A 195 43.71 3.58 -11.31
CA LYS A 195 44.57 3.99 -10.16
C LYS A 195 45.70 4.90 -10.59
N THR A 196 45.45 6.05 -11.17
CA THR A 196 46.47 7.09 -11.31
C THR A 196 46.33 8.06 -10.15
N ARG A 197 47.49 8.59 -9.68
CA ARG A 197 47.59 9.42 -8.45
C ARG A 197 46.70 10.67 -8.43
N ALA A 198 45.99 11.00 -9.50
CA ALA A 198 45.25 12.25 -9.63
C ALA A 198 43.71 12.10 -9.74
N HIS A 199 43.19 11.00 -10.26
CA HIS A 199 41.73 10.80 -10.42
C HIS A 199 41.37 9.32 -10.36
N GLY A 200 40.41 8.97 -9.49
CA GLY A 200 39.79 7.66 -9.41
C GLY A 200 38.29 7.77 -9.65
N TYR A 201 37.73 6.81 -10.34
CA TYR A 201 36.28 6.64 -10.47
C TYR A 201 35.83 5.46 -9.60
N ILE A 202 34.74 5.66 -8.89
CA ILE A 202 34.05 4.59 -8.16
C ILE A 202 32.80 4.27 -8.98
N GLU A 203 32.71 3.05 -9.45
CA GLU A 203 31.52 2.53 -10.10
C GLU A 203 30.73 1.74 -9.06
N LEU A 204 29.47 2.11 -8.88
CA LEU A 204 28.51 1.45 -7.97
C LEU A 204 27.55 0.62 -8.82
N ASN A 205 27.52 -0.68 -8.61
CA ASN A 205 26.56 -1.61 -9.24
C ASN A 205 25.60 -2.13 -8.18
#